data_83b30300dd41f2ad74b2d5bf5776ddf5
#
_entry.id   83b30300dd41f2ad74b2d5bf5776ddf5
#
_cell.length_a   1.000
_cell.length_b   1.000
_cell.length_c   1.000
_cell.angle_alpha   90.00
_cell.angle_beta   90.00
_cell.angle_gamma   90.00
#
_symmetry.space_group_name_H-M   'P 1'
#
loop_
_entity.id
_entity.type
_entity.pdbx_description
1 polymer ?
#
loop_
_entity_poly.entity_id
_entity_poly.type
_entity_poly.pdbx_seq_one_letter_code
_entity_poly.pdbx_strand_id
1 'polypeptide(L)'
;IEDLPVPRAGPILVFSRHAGPGNSLLLIGTLLVGFKRHPRIVMLAKLQWEPLYDTMLNRLPNRFIRHDPARRDLYTTAIGDLASNLGQMDAFVLFPEGKDFTPRVRMRAIEYLRGKGYDQSAVRAEAMAHVLPPRHNGVIAAIDSATDADIVLVAHSVLEDIGSFKDLWRRIPLEHPVHARYWRIPPSEVPHDRDEVIEWLYQWWERIDHWIEEREKAVLS
;
A
#
# COMPACT_ATOMS: atom_id res chain seq x y z
N ILE A 1 -6.15 17.33 3.25
CA ILE A 1 -5.14 16.76 2.35
C ILE A 1 -4.27 17.92 1.92
N GLU A 2 -3.10 18.02 2.54
CA GLU A 2 -2.10 19.02 2.18
C GLU A 2 -1.46 18.57 0.85
N ASP A 3 -1.37 19.51 -0.12
CA ASP A 3 -0.72 19.34 -1.42
C ASP A 3 -1.22 18.18 -2.31
N LEU A 4 -2.45 18.29 -2.78
CA LEU A 4 -2.90 17.53 -3.94
C LEU A 4 -2.30 18.17 -5.21
N PRO A 5 -1.26 17.58 -5.86
CA PRO A 5 -0.78 18.13 -7.12
C PRO A 5 -1.84 17.89 -8.18
N VAL A 6 -1.79 18.77 -9.16
CA VAL A 6 -2.54 18.63 -10.42
C VAL A 6 -2.33 17.22 -10.97
N PRO A 7 -3.42 16.50 -11.32
CA PRO A 7 -3.31 15.18 -11.93
C PRO A 7 -2.48 15.27 -13.21
N ARG A 8 -1.24 14.75 -13.17
CA ARG A 8 -0.51 14.54 -14.42
C ARG A 8 -1.09 13.31 -15.11
N ALA A 9 -1.33 13.42 -16.41
CA ALA A 9 -1.67 12.26 -17.25
C ALA A 9 -0.52 11.24 -17.19
N GLY A 10 -0.84 9.99 -17.41
CA GLY A 10 0.09 8.87 -17.39
C GLY A 10 -0.31 7.79 -16.38
N PRO A 11 0.05 6.52 -16.63
CA PRO A 11 -0.20 5.43 -15.71
C PRO A 11 0.54 5.65 -14.39
N ILE A 12 0.00 5.14 -13.29
CA ILE A 12 0.66 5.19 -11.98
C ILE A 12 0.61 3.85 -11.27
N LEU A 13 1.70 3.54 -10.55
CA LEU A 13 1.79 2.48 -9.55
C LEU A 13 1.66 3.10 -8.17
N VAL A 14 0.59 2.81 -7.45
CA VAL A 14 0.33 3.34 -6.11
C VAL A 14 0.72 2.30 -5.07
N PHE A 15 1.74 2.58 -4.27
CA PHE A 15 2.16 1.76 -3.14
C PHE A 15 1.80 2.48 -1.85
N SER A 16 0.86 1.94 -1.12
CA SER A 16 0.32 2.56 0.10
C SER A 16 0.60 1.74 1.34
N ARG A 17 0.82 2.44 2.44
CA ARG A 17 0.73 1.87 3.78
C ARG A 17 -0.64 1.21 3.99
N HIS A 18 -0.69 0.16 4.82
CA HIS A 18 -1.91 -0.60 5.10
C HIS A 18 -2.27 -0.57 6.59
N ALA A 19 -3.17 0.31 6.99
CA ALA A 19 -3.60 0.46 8.37
C ALA A 19 -5.00 -0.10 8.66
N GLY A 20 -5.66 -0.71 7.66
CA GLY A 20 -6.97 -1.33 7.83
C GLY A 20 -7.93 -1.10 6.67
N PRO A 21 -9.16 -1.63 6.76
CA PRO A 21 -10.17 -1.52 5.69
C PRO A 21 -10.53 -0.07 5.32
N GLY A 22 -10.56 0.80 6.32
CA GLY A 22 -10.93 2.21 6.14
C GLY A 22 -9.98 2.97 5.21
N ASN A 23 -8.67 2.75 5.36
CA ASN A 23 -7.69 3.46 4.53
C ASN A 23 -7.72 3.00 3.06
N SER A 24 -7.95 1.71 2.83
CA SER A 24 -8.07 1.18 1.47
C SER A 24 -9.25 1.81 0.72
N LEU A 25 -10.40 1.97 1.38
CA LEU A 25 -11.57 2.62 0.79
C LEU A 25 -11.36 4.11 0.55
N LEU A 26 -10.74 4.81 1.49
CA LEU A 26 -10.44 6.23 1.33
C LEU A 26 -9.47 6.45 0.16
N LEU A 27 -8.45 5.62 0.03
CA LEU A 27 -7.51 5.67 -1.09
C LEU A 27 -8.23 5.44 -2.42
N ILE A 28 -9.05 4.37 -2.51
CA ILE A 28 -9.80 4.03 -3.72
C ILE A 28 -10.80 5.15 -4.07
N GLY A 29 -11.53 5.65 -3.09
CA GLY A 29 -12.45 6.77 -3.26
C GLY A 29 -11.75 8.05 -3.73
N THR A 30 -10.58 8.34 -3.18
CA THR A 30 -9.76 9.49 -3.60
C THR A 30 -9.27 9.33 -5.03
N LEU A 31 -8.82 8.15 -5.43
CA LEU A 31 -8.41 7.86 -6.81
C LEU A 31 -9.58 8.01 -7.78
N LEU A 32 -10.75 7.44 -7.46
CA LEU A 32 -11.93 7.47 -8.32
C LEU A 32 -12.55 8.86 -8.43
N VAL A 33 -12.83 9.50 -7.31
CA VAL A 33 -13.60 10.75 -7.25
C VAL A 33 -12.69 11.97 -7.34
N GLY A 34 -11.62 11.98 -6.55
CA GLY A 34 -10.70 13.12 -6.47
C GLY A 34 -9.81 13.24 -7.69
N PHE A 35 -9.20 12.14 -8.12
CA PHE A 35 -8.25 12.13 -9.24
C PHE A 35 -8.84 11.59 -10.55
N LYS A 36 -10.08 11.10 -10.55
CA LYS A 36 -10.78 10.50 -11.71
C LYS A 36 -9.97 9.39 -12.38
N ARG A 37 -9.27 8.60 -11.57
CA ARG A 37 -8.46 7.48 -12.03
C ARG A 37 -9.23 6.18 -11.95
N HIS A 38 -8.82 5.20 -12.75
CA HIS A 38 -9.37 3.85 -12.76
C HIS A 38 -8.46 2.92 -11.94
N PRO A 39 -8.79 2.63 -10.67
CA PRO A 39 -7.95 1.78 -9.84
C PRO A 39 -8.02 0.32 -10.29
N ARG A 40 -6.84 -0.33 -10.39
CA ARG A 40 -6.67 -1.77 -10.52
C ARG A 40 -6.04 -2.29 -9.23
N ILE A 41 -6.74 -3.15 -8.49
CA ILE A 41 -6.43 -3.41 -7.08
C ILE A 41 -6.09 -4.87 -6.85
N VAL A 42 -5.01 -5.10 -6.11
CA VAL A 42 -4.65 -6.43 -5.59
C VAL A 42 -5.33 -6.64 -4.24
N MET A 43 -6.16 -7.68 -4.14
CA MET A 43 -6.95 -7.96 -2.94
C MET A 43 -6.84 -9.41 -2.47
N LEU A 44 -7.05 -9.63 -1.17
CA LEU A 44 -7.15 -10.98 -0.62
C LEU A 44 -8.52 -11.60 -0.97
N ALA A 45 -8.51 -12.84 -1.47
CA ALA A 45 -9.71 -13.56 -1.89
C ALA A 45 -10.79 -13.69 -0.79
N LYS A 46 -10.39 -13.67 0.48
CA LYS A 46 -11.36 -13.71 1.61
C LYS A 46 -12.29 -12.50 1.65
N LEU A 47 -11.89 -11.37 1.05
CA LEU A 47 -12.71 -10.15 0.99
C LEU A 47 -13.90 -10.27 0.04
N GLN A 48 -13.94 -11.29 -0.83
CA GLN A 48 -15.11 -11.59 -1.69
C GLN A 48 -16.37 -11.95 -0.89
N TRP A 49 -16.21 -12.38 0.37
CA TRP A 49 -17.33 -12.75 1.23
C TRP A 49 -17.94 -11.56 1.99
N GLU A 50 -17.36 -10.39 1.89
CA GLU A 50 -17.88 -9.17 2.48
C GLU A 50 -18.77 -8.44 1.46
N PRO A 51 -20.10 -8.32 1.67
CA PRO A 51 -21.05 -7.82 0.67
C PRO A 51 -20.73 -6.43 0.13
N LEU A 52 -20.14 -5.57 0.97
CA LEU A 52 -19.74 -4.22 0.56
C LEU A 52 -18.59 -4.24 -0.43
N TYR A 53 -17.58 -5.07 -0.17
CA TYR A 53 -16.45 -5.28 -1.09
C TYR A 53 -16.90 -5.95 -2.38
N ASP A 54 -17.75 -6.97 -2.30
CA ASP A 54 -18.27 -7.66 -3.49
C ASP A 54 -18.98 -6.68 -4.43
N THR A 55 -19.87 -5.85 -3.90
CA THR A 55 -20.64 -4.91 -4.72
C THR A 55 -19.79 -3.78 -5.34
N MET A 56 -18.83 -3.22 -4.58
CA MET A 56 -18.00 -2.11 -5.04
C MET A 56 -16.86 -2.58 -5.95
N LEU A 57 -16.23 -3.69 -5.62
CA LEU A 57 -14.98 -4.10 -6.22
C LEU A 57 -15.16 -5.01 -7.44
N ASN A 58 -16.29 -5.74 -7.57
CA ASN A 58 -16.59 -6.49 -8.80
C ASN A 58 -16.83 -5.57 -10.02
N ARG A 59 -16.98 -4.26 -9.80
CA ARG A 59 -17.10 -3.26 -10.86
C ARG A 59 -15.76 -2.62 -11.27
N LEU A 60 -14.69 -2.95 -10.56
CA LEU A 60 -13.35 -2.44 -10.83
C LEU A 60 -12.45 -3.58 -11.33
N PRO A 61 -11.49 -3.33 -12.21
CA PRO A 61 -10.44 -4.29 -12.53
C PRO A 61 -9.68 -4.65 -11.25
N ASN A 62 -9.85 -5.88 -10.80
CA ASN A 62 -9.18 -6.34 -9.60
C ASN A 62 -8.68 -7.78 -9.76
N ARG A 63 -7.73 -8.18 -8.92
CA ARG A 63 -7.25 -9.54 -8.83
C ARG A 63 -7.33 -10.01 -7.38
N PHE A 64 -8.16 -11.01 -7.15
CA PHE A 64 -8.24 -11.66 -5.84
C PHE A 64 -7.11 -12.69 -5.69
N ILE A 65 -6.28 -12.51 -4.69
CA ILE A 65 -5.16 -13.39 -4.37
C ILE A 65 -5.49 -14.21 -3.12
N ARG A 66 -5.37 -15.54 -3.21
CA ARG A 66 -5.42 -16.42 -2.03
C ARG A 66 -4.02 -16.49 -1.41
N HIS A 67 -3.93 -16.29 -0.11
CA HIS A 67 -2.66 -16.40 0.60
C HIS A 67 -2.28 -17.88 0.75
N ASP A 68 -1.61 -18.43 -0.28
CA ASP A 68 -1.06 -19.80 -0.25
C ASP A 68 0.47 -19.72 -0.41
N PRO A 69 1.24 -20.04 0.63
CA PRO A 69 2.71 -20.00 0.57
C PRO A 69 3.32 -20.87 -0.54
N ALA A 70 2.63 -21.93 -0.95
CA ALA A 70 3.08 -22.83 -2.02
C ALA A 70 2.89 -22.24 -3.43
N ARG A 71 2.15 -21.12 -3.57
CA ARG A 71 1.82 -20.49 -4.87
C ARG A 71 2.34 -19.06 -4.99
N ARG A 72 3.49 -18.75 -4.38
CA ARG A 72 4.07 -17.40 -4.41
C ARG A 72 4.31 -16.88 -5.82
N ASP A 73 4.81 -17.74 -6.70
CA ASP A 73 5.12 -17.37 -8.10
C ASP A 73 3.85 -16.98 -8.87
N LEU A 74 2.73 -17.70 -8.63
CA LEU A 74 1.45 -17.35 -9.25
C LEU A 74 0.93 -15.98 -8.76
N TYR A 75 1.25 -15.58 -7.53
CA TYR A 75 0.87 -14.26 -7.03
C TYR A 75 1.68 -13.16 -7.67
N THR A 76 2.98 -13.37 -7.79
CA THR A 76 3.88 -12.42 -8.42
C THR A 76 3.49 -12.21 -9.89
N THR A 77 3.22 -13.30 -10.61
CA THR A 77 2.71 -13.25 -11.99
C THR A 77 1.38 -12.51 -12.07
N ALA A 78 0.41 -12.84 -11.19
CA ALA A 78 -0.90 -12.18 -11.21
C ALA A 78 -0.83 -10.68 -10.88
N ILE A 79 0.12 -10.26 -10.06
CA ILE A 79 0.40 -8.86 -9.77
C ILE A 79 0.97 -8.17 -11.00
N GLY A 80 1.96 -8.77 -11.66
CA GLY A 80 2.54 -8.27 -12.91
C GLY A 80 1.49 -8.14 -14.02
N ASP A 81 0.66 -9.15 -14.21
CA ASP A 81 -0.44 -9.12 -15.20
C ASP A 81 -1.40 -7.96 -14.95
N LEU A 82 -1.78 -7.72 -13.67
CA LEU A 82 -2.67 -6.62 -13.32
C LEU A 82 -2.02 -5.24 -13.47
N ALA A 83 -0.71 -5.15 -13.25
CA ALA A 83 0.08 -3.94 -13.43
C ALA A 83 0.46 -3.68 -14.90
N SER A 84 0.29 -4.66 -15.79
CA SER A 84 0.62 -4.52 -17.20
C SER A 84 -0.44 -3.71 -17.97
N ASN A 85 -0.04 -3.13 -19.09
CA ASN A 85 -0.94 -2.42 -20.02
C ASN A 85 -1.84 -1.39 -19.34
N LEU A 86 -1.25 -0.57 -18.46
CA LEU A 86 -1.96 0.52 -17.81
C LEU A 86 -2.26 1.63 -18.81
N GLY A 87 -3.52 2.05 -18.87
CA GLY A 87 -3.94 3.24 -19.63
C GLY A 87 -3.55 4.54 -18.89
N GLN A 88 -3.68 5.66 -19.60
CA GLN A 88 -3.30 7.00 -19.09
C GLN A 88 -3.98 7.39 -17.77
N MET A 89 -5.16 6.86 -17.51
CA MET A 89 -5.93 7.14 -16.28
C MET A 89 -5.92 5.97 -15.31
N ASP A 90 -5.21 4.89 -15.60
CA ASP A 90 -5.15 3.75 -14.69
C ASP A 90 -4.22 4.00 -13.51
N ALA A 91 -4.61 3.46 -12.37
CA ALA A 91 -3.84 3.46 -11.14
C ALA A 91 -3.78 2.03 -10.59
N PHE A 92 -2.64 1.35 -10.74
CA PHE A 92 -2.43 0.08 -10.06
C PHE A 92 -2.21 0.32 -8.58
N VAL A 93 -2.90 -0.40 -7.71
CA VAL A 93 -2.83 -0.22 -6.25
C VAL A 93 -2.36 -1.50 -5.58
N LEU A 94 -1.27 -1.38 -4.83
CA LEU A 94 -0.69 -2.46 -4.03
C LEU A 94 -0.39 -1.95 -2.62
N PHE A 95 -0.60 -2.80 -1.64
CA PHE A 95 -0.18 -2.59 -0.25
C PHE A 95 1.01 -3.52 0.04
N PRO A 96 2.26 -3.01 -0.03
CA PRO A 96 3.47 -3.84 0.13
C PRO A 96 3.57 -4.56 1.47
N GLU A 97 2.94 -4.04 2.51
CA GLU A 97 2.87 -4.69 3.83
C GLU A 97 2.09 -6.01 3.80
N GLY A 98 1.12 -6.13 2.91
CA GLY A 98 0.31 -7.34 2.70
C GLY A 98 -0.60 -7.74 3.88
N LYS A 99 -0.66 -6.92 4.92
CA LYS A 99 -1.55 -7.07 6.10
C LYS A 99 -1.77 -5.70 6.72
N ASP A 100 -2.90 -5.57 7.44
CA ASP A 100 -3.16 -4.42 8.29
C ASP A 100 -2.10 -4.31 9.39
N PHE A 101 -1.64 -3.08 9.63
CA PHE A 101 -0.70 -2.81 10.71
C PHE A 101 -1.38 -3.05 12.08
N THR A 102 -0.72 -3.81 12.91
CA THR A 102 -0.94 -3.87 14.36
C THR A 102 0.39 -4.19 15.04
N PRO A 103 0.61 -3.75 16.31
CA PRO A 103 1.85 -4.08 17.04
C PRO A 103 2.15 -5.60 17.05
N ARG A 104 1.10 -6.41 17.21
CA ARG A 104 1.23 -7.89 17.20
C ARG A 104 1.65 -8.43 15.83
N VAL A 105 1.10 -7.88 14.74
CA VAL A 105 1.47 -8.30 13.37
C VAL A 105 2.89 -7.88 13.06
N ARG A 106 3.30 -6.67 13.51
CA ARG A 106 4.67 -6.18 13.38
C ARG A 106 5.67 -7.10 14.08
N MET A 107 5.45 -7.44 15.36
CA MET A 107 6.31 -8.36 16.11
C MET A 107 6.48 -9.70 15.37
N ARG A 108 5.39 -10.30 14.92
CA ARG A 108 5.43 -11.56 14.15
C ARG A 108 6.17 -11.43 12.81
N ALA A 109 6.11 -10.28 12.17
CA ALA A 109 6.85 -10.04 10.93
C ALA A 109 8.36 -9.97 11.20
N ILE A 110 8.78 -9.32 12.28
CA ILE A 110 10.19 -9.27 12.74
C ILE A 110 10.70 -10.67 13.09
N GLU A 111 9.94 -11.42 13.90
CA GLU A 111 10.28 -12.80 14.27
C GLU A 111 10.42 -13.70 13.02
N TYR A 112 9.53 -13.56 12.04
CA TYR A 112 9.63 -14.28 10.78
C TYR A 112 10.90 -13.93 10.00
N LEU A 113 11.28 -12.66 9.91
CA LEU A 113 12.51 -12.24 9.23
C LEU A 113 13.75 -12.82 9.90
N ARG A 114 13.83 -12.76 11.22
CA ARG A 114 14.92 -13.39 11.99
C ARG A 114 14.97 -14.89 11.81
N GLY A 115 13.81 -15.57 11.89
CA GLY A 115 13.75 -17.03 11.71
C GLY A 115 14.11 -17.51 10.31
N LYS A 116 14.16 -16.59 9.32
CA LYS A 116 14.61 -16.83 7.95
C LYS A 116 16.05 -16.39 7.68
N GLY A 117 16.75 -15.84 8.67
CA GLY A 117 18.12 -15.33 8.52
C GLY A 117 18.19 -13.99 7.76
N TYR A 118 17.07 -13.25 7.67
CA TYR A 118 17.02 -11.92 7.07
C TYR A 118 17.30 -10.85 8.13
N ASP A 119 18.48 -10.94 8.79
CA ASP A 119 18.81 -10.15 9.98
C ASP A 119 18.82 -8.64 9.69
N GLN A 120 19.35 -8.24 8.56
CA GLN A 120 19.39 -6.83 8.14
C GLN A 120 17.95 -6.25 8.00
N SER A 121 17.07 -6.99 7.35
CA SER A 121 15.65 -6.61 7.21
C SER A 121 14.94 -6.61 8.56
N ALA A 122 15.29 -7.51 9.47
CA ALA A 122 14.73 -7.56 10.82
C ALA A 122 15.14 -6.32 11.64
N VAL A 123 16.41 -5.92 11.60
CA VAL A 123 16.92 -4.71 12.28
C VAL A 123 16.18 -3.45 11.75
N ARG A 124 16.02 -3.32 10.44
CA ARG A 124 15.26 -2.21 9.85
C ARG A 124 13.79 -2.22 10.29
N ALA A 125 13.15 -3.40 10.30
CA ALA A 125 11.77 -3.55 10.75
C ALA A 125 11.59 -3.23 12.24
N GLU A 126 12.60 -3.43 13.06
CA GLU A 126 12.61 -3.04 14.48
C GLU A 126 12.70 -1.52 14.67
N ALA A 127 13.39 -0.83 13.76
CA ALA A 127 13.49 0.64 13.79
C ALA A 127 12.18 1.32 13.33
N MET A 128 11.35 0.66 12.53
CA MET A 128 10.06 1.18 12.06
C MET A 128 8.95 0.85 13.06
N ALA A 129 8.32 1.87 13.66
CA ALA A 129 7.30 1.70 14.69
C ALA A 129 5.86 1.65 14.18
N HIS A 130 5.58 2.30 13.05
CA HIS A 130 4.23 2.60 12.55
C HIS A 130 3.87 1.87 11.25
N VAL A 131 4.80 1.10 10.67
CA VAL A 131 4.59 0.31 9.44
C VAL A 131 5.07 -1.12 9.60
N LEU A 132 4.60 -2.02 8.72
CA LEU A 132 5.17 -3.36 8.60
C LEU A 132 6.32 -3.35 7.57
N PRO A 133 7.31 -4.27 7.70
CA PRO A 133 8.34 -4.42 6.68
C PRO A 133 7.71 -4.73 5.31
N PRO A 134 8.12 -4.00 4.25
CA PRO A 134 7.52 -4.15 2.94
C PRO A 134 7.93 -5.47 2.28
N ARG A 135 7.00 -6.07 1.54
CA ARG A 135 7.22 -7.27 0.72
C ARG A 135 7.58 -6.85 -0.70
N HIS A 136 8.81 -7.07 -1.08
CA HIS A 136 9.38 -6.57 -2.31
C HIS A 136 8.92 -7.31 -3.59
N ASN A 137 8.61 -8.62 -3.53
CA ASN A 137 8.34 -9.39 -4.75
C ASN A 137 7.17 -8.85 -5.60
N GLY A 138 6.06 -8.45 -4.95
CA GLY A 138 4.93 -7.86 -5.65
C GLY A 138 5.23 -6.46 -6.20
N VAL A 139 6.04 -5.69 -5.49
CA VAL A 139 6.48 -4.35 -5.90
C VAL A 139 7.37 -4.46 -7.14
N ILE A 140 8.36 -5.37 -7.12
CA ILE A 140 9.25 -5.62 -8.26
C ILE A 140 8.45 -6.07 -9.47
N ALA A 141 7.54 -7.04 -9.32
CA ALA A 141 6.71 -7.51 -10.43
C ALA A 141 5.84 -6.38 -11.04
N ALA A 142 5.34 -5.47 -10.23
CA ALA A 142 4.57 -4.32 -10.73
C ALA A 142 5.47 -3.32 -11.48
N ILE A 143 6.65 -3.02 -10.95
CA ILE A 143 7.63 -2.12 -11.59
C ILE A 143 8.08 -2.70 -12.93
N ASP A 144 8.45 -3.98 -12.97
CA ASP A 144 8.91 -4.66 -14.20
C ASP A 144 7.82 -4.72 -15.27
N SER A 145 6.54 -4.73 -14.88
CA SER A 145 5.41 -4.83 -15.80
C SER A 145 4.88 -3.48 -16.29
N ALA A 146 5.25 -2.37 -15.64
CA ALA A 146 4.77 -1.02 -15.93
C ALA A 146 5.93 -0.01 -15.87
N THR A 147 6.92 -0.20 -16.72
CA THR A 147 8.20 0.55 -16.73
C THR A 147 8.06 2.04 -17.09
N ASP A 148 6.94 2.43 -17.65
CA ASP A 148 6.59 3.81 -18.01
C ASP A 148 5.68 4.51 -17.00
N ALA A 149 5.26 3.80 -15.95
CA ALA A 149 4.39 4.34 -14.92
C ALA A 149 5.16 5.10 -13.84
N ASP A 150 4.65 6.25 -13.42
CA ASP A 150 5.16 6.91 -12.22
C ASP A 150 4.78 6.11 -10.97
N ILE A 151 5.68 6.05 -9.99
CA ILE A 151 5.36 5.48 -8.68
C ILE A 151 4.81 6.57 -7.77
N VAL A 152 3.70 6.25 -7.09
CA VAL A 152 3.11 7.11 -6.06
C VAL A 152 3.12 6.35 -4.73
N LEU A 153 3.95 6.81 -3.81
CA LEU A 153 3.97 6.30 -2.46
C LEU A 153 2.99 7.09 -1.60
N VAL A 154 2.19 6.40 -0.79
CA VAL A 154 1.14 7.02 0.03
C VAL A 154 1.31 6.64 1.49
N ALA A 155 1.46 7.66 2.34
CA ALA A 155 1.35 7.57 3.79
C ALA A 155 0.06 8.21 4.29
N HIS A 156 -0.45 7.72 5.39
CA HIS A 156 -1.58 8.33 6.11
C HIS A 156 -1.45 8.07 7.62
N SER A 157 -2.07 8.91 8.43
CA SER A 157 -2.16 8.79 9.89
C SER A 157 -3.62 8.78 10.36
N VAL A 158 -3.86 8.39 11.62
CA VAL A 158 -5.18 8.46 12.30
C VAL A 158 -6.20 7.38 11.90
N LEU A 159 -5.89 6.46 10.98
CA LEU A 159 -6.83 5.39 10.57
C LEU A 159 -6.55 4.03 11.23
N GLU A 160 -5.60 3.97 12.14
CA GLU A 160 -5.10 2.72 12.74
C GLU A 160 -6.11 2.05 13.66
N ASP A 161 -6.94 2.85 14.35
CA ASP A 161 -7.98 2.37 15.25
C ASP A 161 -9.26 1.92 14.54
N ILE A 162 -9.32 2.01 13.21
CA ILE A 162 -10.48 1.63 12.42
C ILE A 162 -10.27 0.20 11.89
N GLY A 163 -10.44 -0.78 12.78
CA GLY A 163 -10.22 -2.19 12.47
C GLY A 163 -11.31 -2.84 11.61
N SER A 164 -12.48 -2.20 11.48
CA SER A 164 -13.60 -2.74 10.70
C SER A 164 -14.44 -1.63 10.05
N PHE A 165 -15.26 -2.00 9.04
CA PHE A 165 -16.28 -1.10 8.47
C PHE A 165 -17.28 -0.61 9.50
N LYS A 166 -17.66 -1.46 10.44
CA LYS A 166 -18.59 -1.11 11.50
C LYS A 166 -17.99 -0.02 12.40
N ASP A 167 -16.70 -0.07 12.65
CA ASP A 167 -15.99 0.95 13.40
C ASP A 167 -15.87 2.25 12.62
N LEU A 168 -15.54 2.16 11.31
CA LEU A 168 -15.56 3.33 10.42
C LEU A 168 -16.93 4.02 10.42
N TRP A 169 -18.01 3.23 10.24
CA TRP A 169 -19.37 3.77 10.17
C TRP A 169 -19.82 4.41 11.48
N ARG A 170 -19.38 3.90 12.63
CA ARG A 170 -19.67 4.46 13.95
C ARG A 170 -18.89 5.73 14.25
N ARG A 171 -17.76 5.93 13.61
CA ARG A 171 -16.88 7.09 13.81
C ARG A 171 -17.07 8.18 12.76
N ILE A 172 -18.06 8.08 11.89
CA ILE A 172 -18.44 9.17 10.97
C ILE A 172 -19.45 10.09 11.68
N PRO A 173 -19.17 11.43 11.73
CA PRO A 173 -17.98 12.10 11.25
C PRO A 173 -16.73 11.79 12.11
N LEU A 174 -15.55 11.70 11.44
CA LEU A 174 -14.30 11.45 12.14
C LEU A 174 -13.96 12.62 13.07
N GLU A 175 -13.59 12.32 14.31
CA GLU A 175 -13.24 13.33 15.33
C GLU A 175 -11.95 14.11 14.96
N HIS A 176 -11.04 13.45 14.25
CA HIS A 176 -9.77 14.04 13.82
C HIS A 176 -9.62 13.98 12.29
N PRO A 177 -8.99 15.00 11.67
CA PRO A 177 -8.73 14.99 10.25
C PRO A 177 -7.74 13.87 9.91
N VAL A 178 -8.00 13.14 8.82
CA VAL A 178 -7.05 12.18 8.26
C VAL A 178 -5.98 12.96 7.52
N HIS A 179 -4.74 12.83 7.95
CA HIS A 179 -3.61 13.37 7.22
C HIS A 179 -3.08 12.31 6.26
N ALA A 180 -2.90 12.69 5.01
CA ALA A 180 -2.28 11.85 3.99
C ALA A 180 -1.19 12.64 3.27
N ARG A 181 -0.10 11.96 2.98
CA ARG A 181 0.99 12.49 2.17
C ARG A 181 1.32 11.49 1.08
N TYR A 182 1.67 11.99 -0.10
CA TYR A 182 2.13 11.17 -1.19
C TYR A 182 3.39 11.76 -1.82
N TRP A 183 4.21 10.88 -2.37
CA TRP A 183 5.41 11.21 -3.11
C TRP A 183 5.28 10.59 -4.49
N ARG A 184 5.47 11.37 -5.53
CA ARG A 184 5.46 10.91 -6.91
C ARG A 184 6.89 10.83 -7.43
N ILE A 185 7.26 9.67 -7.94
CA ILE A 185 8.59 9.31 -8.37
C ILE A 185 8.50 8.92 -9.84
N PRO A 186 9.18 9.64 -10.74
CA PRO A 186 9.18 9.29 -12.16
C PRO A 186 9.96 7.98 -12.39
N PRO A 187 9.69 7.24 -13.48
CA PRO A 187 10.39 5.99 -13.79
C PRO A 187 11.91 6.12 -13.83
N SER A 188 12.41 7.28 -14.24
CA SER A 188 13.86 7.56 -14.33
C SER A 188 14.60 7.61 -12.98
N GLU A 189 13.86 7.72 -11.87
CA GLU A 189 14.40 7.74 -10.51
C GLU A 189 14.22 6.39 -9.79
N VAL A 190 13.60 5.41 -10.46
CA VAL A 190 13.36 4.09 -9.90
C VAL A 190 14.53 3.17 -10.26
N PRO A 191 15.16 2.48 -9.29
CA PRO A 191 16.19 1.49 -9.59
C PRO A 191 15.67 0.36 -10.47
N HIS A 192 16.57 -0.24 -11.27
CA HIS A 192 16.23 -1.38 -12.15
C HIS A 192 16.75 -2.70 -11.61
N ASP A 193 17.82 -2.68 -10.84
CA ASP A 193 18.35 -3.88 -10.21
C ASP A 193 17.48 -4.32 -9.03
N ARG A 194 17.32 -5.62 -8.87
CA ARG A 194 16.44 -6.22 -7.86
C ARG A 194 16.85 -5.82 -6.44
N ASP A 195 18.11 -5.87 -6.14
CA ASP A 195 18.61 -5.60 -4.78
C ASP A 195 18.56 -4.09 -4.49
N GLU A 196 18.80 -3.26 -5.49
CA GLU A 196 18.63 -1.82 -5.40
C GLU A 196 17.15 -1.42 -5.19
N VAL A 197 16.21 -2.09 -5.87
CA VAL A 197 14.75 -1.88 -5.64
C VAL A 197 14.36 -2.25 -4.23
N ILE A 198 14.90 -3.34 -3.68
CA ILE A 198 14.64 -3.75 -2.29
C ILE A 198 15.14 -2.68 -1.31
N GLU A 199 16.38 -2.22 -1.50
CA GLU A 199 16.98 -1.18 -0.65
C GLU A 199 16.19 0.14 -0.75
N TRP A 200 15.87 0.58 -1.97
CA TRP A 200 15.06 1.75 -2.25
C TRP A 200 13.67 1.67 -1.59
N LEU A 201 13.02 0.51 -1.64
CA LEU A 201 11.71 0.30 -1.03
C LEU A 201 11.76 0.41 0.49
N TYR A 202 12.80 -0.14 1.13
CA TYR A 202 12.98 -0.01 2.57
C TYR A 202 13.27 1.44 2.99
N GLN A 203 14.09 2.18 2.25
CA GLN A 203 14.35 3.61 2.50
C GLN A 203 13.06 4.43 2.46
N TRP A 204 12.18 4.13 1.51
CA TRP A 204 10.87 4.78 1.43
C TRP A 204 9.95 4.40 2.58
N TRP A 205 9.98 3.14 3.03
CA TRP A 205 9.17 2.71 4.16
C TRP A 205 9.63 3.35 5.47
N GLU A 206 10.92 3.48 5.70
CA GLU A 206 11.51 4.22 6.82
C GLU A 206 11.09 5.71 6.80
N ARG A 207 11.07 6.33 5.61
CA ARG A 207 10.61 7.70 5.44
C ARG A 207 9.11 7.86 5.73
N ILE A 208 8.30 6.89 5.34
CA ILE A 208 6.86 6.84 5.64
C ILE A 208 6.66 6.70 7.14
N ASP A 209 7.38 5.79 7.79
CA ASP A 209 7.34 5.55 9.24
C ASP A 209 7.65 6.83 10.02
N HIS A 210 8.75 7.49 9.67
CA HIS A 210 9.17 8.74 10.30
C HIS A 210 8.14 9.87 10.11
N TRP A 211 7.56 10.01 8.93
CA TRP A 211 6.51 11.00 8.69
C TRP A 211 5.27 10.74 9.56
N ILE A 212 4.88 9.49 9.76
CA ILE A 212 3.76 9.13 10.64
C ILE A 212 4.08 9.51 12.09
N GLU A 213 5.28 9.16 12.56
CA GLU A 213 5.73 9.50 13.92
C GLU A 213 5.69 11.01 14.18
N GLU A 214 6.16 11.83 13.23
CA GLU A 214 6.09 13.29 13.32
C GLU A 214 4.64 13.79 13.43
N ARG A 215 3.72 13.21 12.67
CA ARG A 215 2.31 13.59 12.70
C ARG A 215 1.61 13.19 13.99
N GLU A 216 1.89 12.02 14.52
CA GLU A 216 1.34 11.58 15.81
C GLU A 216 1.82 12.49 16.96
N LYS A 217 3.08 12.87 16.98
CA LYS A 217 3.62 13.83 17.94
C LYS A 217 2.94 15.19 17.84
N ALA A 218 2.65 15.66 16.62
CA ALA A 218 1.99 16.94 16.40
C ALA A 218 0.49 16.95 16.81
N VAL A 219 -0.17 15.79 16.84
CA VAL A 219 -1.57 15.68 17.31
C VAL A 219 -1.65 15.63 18.84
N LEU A 220 -0.58 15.18 19.51
CA LEU A 220 -0.51 15.06 20.97
C LEU A 220 0.00 16.33 21.67
N SER A 221 0.52 17.31 20.91
CA SER A 221 1.00 18.61 21.40
C SER A 221 -0.06 19.69 21.30
#